data_c5438ec496234a2a6a8c4c886da46711
#
_entry.id   c5438ec496234a2a6a8c4c886da46711
#
_cell.length_a   1.000
_cell.length_b   1.000
_cell.length_c   1.000
_cell.angle_alpha   90.00
_cell.angle_beta   90.00
_cell.angle_gamma   90.00
#
_symmetry.space_group_name_H-M   'P 1'
#
loop_
_entity.id
_entity.type
_entity.pdbx_description
1 polymer ?
#
loop_
_entity_poly.entity_id
_entity_poly.type
_entity_poly.pdbx_seq_one_letter_code
_entity_poly.pdbx_strand_id
1 'polypeptide(L)'
;PIIEIHTGHYADATTKNETELELKRISEACEYAVSLGIQVNAGHGLTLLNTPAIARIESIVELNIGHSIISRALFVGLANATSEMKALLLESRVI
;
A
#
# COMPACT_ATOMS: atom_id res chain seq x y z
N PRO A 1 9.55 -15.24 -9.76
CA PRO A 1 9.07 -13.99 -10.37
C PRO A 1 8.35 -13.10 -9.38
N ILE A 2 8.44 -11.81 -9.62
CA ILE A 2 7.86 -10.77 -8.77
C ILE A 2 7.05 -9.83 -9.66
N ILE A 3 5.83 -9.48 -9.23
CA ILE A 3 5.04 -8.44 -9.88
C ILE A 3 4.76 -7.31 -8.89
N GLU A 4 4.55 -6.11 -9.43
CA GLU A 4 4.07 -4.99 -8.65
C GLU A 4 2.66 -4.65 -9.09
N ILE A 5 1.73 -4.63 -8.12
CA ILE A 5 0.37 -4.20 -8.37
C ILE A 5 0.31 -2.69 -8.17
N HIS A 6 -0.18 -1.98 -9.18
CA HIS A 6 -0.30 -0.52 -9.17
C HIS A 6 -1.53 -0.10 -8.37
N THR A 7 -1.31 0.69 -7.31
CA THR A 7 -2.37 1.11 -6.41
C THR A 7 -2.88 2.54 -6.69
N GLY A 8 -2.58 3.08 -7.86
CA GLY A 8 -2.96 4.44 -8.23
C GLY A 8 -4.47 4.67 -8.29
N HIS A 9 -5.21 3.77 -8.93
CA HIS A 9 -6.67 3.88 -9.00
C HIS A 9 -7.31 3.82 -7.61
N TYR A 10 -6.79 2.96 -6.73
CA TYR A 10 -7.20 2.89 -5.35
C TYR A 10 -6.93 4.22 -4.62
N ALA A 11 -5.74 4.77 -4.79
CA ALA A 11 -5.34 6.03 -4.15
C ALA A 11 -6.16 7.22 -4.65
N ASP A 12 -6.57 7.21 -5.92
CA ASP A 12 -7.34 8.27 -6.55
C ASP A 12 -8.86 8.15 -6.31
N ALA A 13 -9.33 7.06 -5.71
CA ALA A 13 -10.74 6.86 -5.43
C ALA A 13 -11.27 7.95 -4.49
N THR A 14 -12.41 8.54 -4.85
CA THR A 14 -12.99 9.68 -4.12
C THR A 14 -14.19 9.31 -3.27
N THR A 15 -14.78 8.15 -3.49
CA THR A 15 -15.92 7.66 -2.70
C THR A 15 -15.56 6.38 -1.98
N LYS A 16 -16.31 6.09 -0.91
CA LYS A 16 -16.12 4.85 -0.15
C LYS A 16 -16.36 3.62 -1.04
N ASN A 17 -17.38 3.67 -1.89
CA ASN A 17 -17.70 2.56 -2.79
C ASN A 17 -16.59 2.30 -3.80
N GLU A 18 -16.01 3.35 -4.39
CA GLU A 18 -14.89 3.23 -5.30
C GLU A 18 -13.66 2.65 -4.59
N THR A 19 -13.37 3.14 -3.39
CA THR A 19 -12.25 2.67 -2.57
C THR A 19 -12.39 1.18 -2.27
N GLU A 20 -13.57 0.74 -1.84
CA GLU A 20 -13.83 -0.66 -1.53
C GLU A 20 -13.73 -1.55 -2.78
N LEU A 21 -14.22 -1.07 -3.91
CA LEU A 21 -14.15 -1.81 -5.18
C LEU A 21 -12.70 -1.99 -5.61
N GLU A 22 -11.90 -0.93 -5.58
CA GLU A 22 -10.48 -1.01 -5.94
C GLU A 22 -9.69 -1.88 -4.98
N LEU A 23 -10.00 -1.83 -3.68
CA LEU A 23 -9.36 -2.68 -2.69
C LEU A 23 -9.67 -4.16 -2.95
N LYS A 24 -10.91 -4.47 -3.31
CA LYS A 24 -11.31 -5.82 -3.68
C LYS A 24 -10.55 -6.32 -4.92
N ARG A 25 -10.43 -5.48 -5.95
CA ARG A 25 -9.69 -5.82 -7.17
C ARG A 25 -8.23 -6.12 -6.86
N ILE A 26 -7.61 -5.30 -6.00
CA ILE A 26 -6.22 -5.51 -5.57
C ILE A 26 -6.09 -6.84 -4.83
N SER A 27 -6.99 -7.11 -3.88
CA SER A 27 -6.96 -8.35 -3.10
C SER A 27 -7.13 -9.58 -3.99
N GLU A 28 -8.05 -9.55 -4.94
CA GLU A 28 -8.27 -10.65 -5.88
C GLU A 28 -7.06 -10.87 -6.79
N ALA A 29 -6.45 -9.80 -7.27
CA ALA A 29 -5.25 -9.89 -8.09
C ALA A 29 -4.07 -10.48 -7.30
N CYS A 30 -3.93 -10.10 -6.03
CA CYS A 30 -2.91 -10.66 -5.14
C CYS A 30 -3.11 -12.16 -4.94
N GLU A 31 -4.33 -12.59 -4.65
CA GLU A 31 -4.64 -14.00 -4.45
C GLU A 31 -4.34 -14.82 -5.70
N TYR A 32 -4.70 -14.29 -6.87
CA TYR A 32 -4.44 -14.96 -8.14
C TYR A 32 -2.94 -15.10 -8.38
N ALA A 33 -2.17 -14.03 -8.18
CA ALA A 33 -0.73 -14.06 -8.37
C ALA A 33 -0.05 -15.07 -7.44
N VAL A 34 -0.44 -15.10 -6.17
CA VAL A 34 0.09 -16.06 -5.20
C VAL A 34 -0.23 -17.49 -5.61
N SER A 35 -1.42 -17.73 -6.16
CA SER A 35 -1.80 -19.07 -6.64
C SER A 35 -0.91 -19.56 -7.79
N LEU A 36 -0.28 -18.63 -8.51
CA LEU A 36 0.67 -18.93 -9.57
C LEU A 36 2.12 -18.99 -9.08
N GLY A 37 2.36 -18.85 -7.78
CA GLY A 37 3.71 -18.85 -7.22
C GLY A 37 4.48 -17.56 -7.45
N ILE A 38 3.78 -16.44 -7.66
CA ILE A 38 4.38 -15.14 -7.93
C ILE A 38 4.38 -14.28 -6.66
N GLN A 39 5.52 -13.69 -6.34
CA GLN A 39 5.60 -12.72 -5.24
C GLN A 39 4.92 -11.42 -5.63
N VAL A 40 4.12 -10.86 -4.73
CA VAL A 40 3.38 -9.64 -4.98
C VAL A 40 3.94 -8.48 -4.17
N ASN A 41 4.31 -7.42 -4.87
CA ASN A 41 4.61 -6.13 -4.29
C ASN A 41 3.54 -5.15 -4.76
N ALA A 42 3.39 -4.03 -4.10
CA ALA A 42 2.41 -3.02 -4.49
C ALA A 42 2.98 -1.62 -4.26
N GLY A 43 2.45 -0.65 -4.96
CA GLY A 43 2.88 0.73 -4.80
C GLY A 43 2.16 1.68 -5.72
N HIS A 44 2.38 2.93 -5.51
CA HIS A 44 1.89 4.13 -6.18
C HIS A 44 0.72 4.80 -5.45
N GLY A 45 0.91 6.04 -5.13
CA GLY A 45 -0.11 6.89 -4.52
C GLY A 45 -0.41 6.60 -3.05
N LEU A 46 0.38 5.76 -2.39
CA LEU A 46 0.14 5.39 -1.01
C LEU A 46 0.56 6.49 -0.03
N THR A 47 -0.31 6.75 0.93
CA THR A 47 -0.15 7.79 1.96
C THR A 47 -0.39 7.18 3.34
N LEU A 48 -0.21 8.01 4.40
CA LEU A 48 -0.52 7.56 5.76
C LEU A 48 -2.00 7.19 5.93
N LEU A 49 -2.90 7.79 5.15
CA LEU A 49 -4.33 7.54 5.25
C LEU A 49 -4.76 6.25 4.56
N ASN A 50 -4.23 5.97 3.37
CA ASN A 50 -4.72 4.86 2.54
C ASN A 50 -3.88 3.59 2.62
N THR A 51 -2.68 3.66 3.17
CA THR A 51 -1.77 2.51 3.25
C THR A 51 -2.25 1.39 4.18
N PRO A 52 -2.88 1.65 5.34
CA PRO A 52 -3.25 0.56 6.26
C PRO A 52 -4.04 -0.57 5.62
N ALA A 53 -5.06 -0.25 4.82
CA ALA A 53 -5.88 -1.27 4.18
C ALA A 53 -5.07 -2.14 3.20
N ILE A 54 -4.14 -1.52 2.46
CA ILE A 54 -3.25 -2.25 1.56
C ILE A 54 -2.26 -3.11 2.35
N ALA A 55 -1.68 -2.58 3.42
CA ALA A 55 -0.73 -3.31 4.25
C ALA A 55 -1.34 -4.55 4.93
N ARG A 56 -2.66 -4.55 5.14
CA ARG A 56 -3.38 -5.70 5.71
C ARG A 56 -3.53 -6.86 4.76
N ILE A 57 -3.28 -6.67 3.48
CA ILE A 57 -3.32 -7.76 2.49
C ILE A 57 -2.06 -8.60 2.69
N GLU A 58 -2.20 -9.77 3.31
CA GLU A 58 -1.08 -10.61 3.75
C GLU A 58 -0.17 -11.05 2.60
N SER A 59 -0.72 -11.24 1.42
CA SER A 59 0.05 -11.68 0.26
C SER A 59 1.01 -10.63 -0.29
N ILE A 60 0.85 -9.36 0.07
CA ILE A 60 1.78 -8.31 -0.34
C ILE A 60 3.03 -8.36 0.53
N VAL A 61 4.18 -8.51 -0.11
CA VAL A 61 5.47 -8.66 0.58
C VAL A 61 6.18 -7.31 0.76
N GLU A 62 6.06 -6.42 -0.23
CA GLU A 62 6.76 -5.14 -0.23
C GLU A 62 5.86 -4.03 -0.74
N LEU A 63 5.97 -2.85 -0.12
CA LEU A 63 5.29 -1.64 -0.57
C LEU A 63 6.31 -0.61 -1.02
N ASN A 64 6.10 -0.06 -2.21
CA ASN A 64 6.91 1.01 -2.75
C ASN A 64 6.21 2.34 -2.51
N ILE A 65 6.66 3.07 -1.49
CA ILE A 65 6.08 4.32 -1.05
C ILE A 65 7.18 5.38 -1.06
N GLY A 66 7.02 6.41 -1.88
CA GLY A 66 8.03 7.44 -1.97
C GLY A 66 7.47 8.86 -1.94
N HIS A 67 6.50 9.14 -2.80
CA HIS A 67 6.00 10.50 -2.98
C HIS A 67 5.46 11.11 -1.67
N SER A 68 4.62 10.38 -0.93
CA SER A 68 4.03 10.89 0.30
C SER A 68 5.06 11.03 1.42
N ILE A 69 6.06 10.16 1.47
CA ILE A 69 7.16 10.26 2.43
C ILE A 69 7.97 11.52 2.16
N ILE A 70 8.31 11.79 0.90
CA ILE A 70 9.04 13.01 0.53
C ILE A 70 8.22 14.27 0.84
N SER A 71 6.93 14.27 0.49
CA SER A 71 6.04 15.40 0.80
C SER A 71 5.95 15.64 2.31
N ARG A 72 5.81 14.59 3.10
CA ARG A 72 5.77 14.68 4.56
C ARG A 72 7.10 15.16 5.12
N ALA A 73 8.22 14.77 4.51
CA ALA A 73 9.56 15.15 4.94
C ALA A 73 9.80 16.66 4.88
N LEU A 74 9.09 17.39 4.04
CA LEU A 74 9.16 18.86 3.99
C LEU A 74 8.71 19.49 5.31
N PHE A 75 7.91 18.81 6.10
CA PHE A 75 7.38 19.30 7.38
C PHE A 75 8.09 18.70 8.58
N VAL A 76 8.40 17.41 8.54
CA VAL A 76 8.90 16.68 9.73
C VAL A 76 10.31 16.10 9.56
N GLY A 77 10.91 16.25 8.38
CA GLY A 77 12.21 15.66 8.05
C GLY A 77 12.08 14.21 7.56
N LEU A 78 13.04 13.80 6.73
CA LEU A 78 12.98 12.49 6.06
C LEU A 78 13.01 11.30 7.04
N ALA A 79 13.86 11.37 8.08
CA ALA A 79 13.94 10.30 9.07
C ALA A 79 12.61 10.10 9.79
N ASN A 80 11.95 11.20 10.19
CA ASN A 80 10.68 11.15 10.89
C ASN A 80 9.54 10.67 9.96
N ALA A 81 9.52 11.16 8.72
CA ALA A 81 8.52 10.73 7.74
C ALA A 81 8.62 9.23 7.45
N THR A 82 9.82 8.72 7.30
CA THR A 82 10.07 7.30 7.08
C THR A 82 9.69 6.48 8.29
N SER A 83 10.02 6.93 9.50
CA SER A 83 9.66 6.27 10.75
C SER A 83 8.16 6.22 10.97
N GLU A 84 7.43 7.28 10.65
CA GLU A 84 5.98 7.32 10.74
C GLU A 84 5.34 6.25 9.85
N MET A 85 5.78 6.17 8.60
CA MET A 85 5.25 5.19 7.65
C MET A 85 5.60 3.76 8.08
N LYS A 86 6.82 3.53 8.54
CA LYS A 86 7.23 2.22 9.02
C LYS A 86 6.40 1.76 10.22
N ALA A 87 6.15 2.66 11.18
CA ALA A 87 5.32 2.37 12.34
C ALA A 87 3.89 2.02 11.92
N LEU A 88 3.33 2.76 10.97
CA LEU A 88 2.01 2.50 10.43
C LEU A 88 1.91 1.12 9.79
N LEU A 89 2.91 0.73 9.02
CA LEU A 89 2.95 -0.58 8.38
C LEU A 89 2.98 -1.71 9.42
N LEU A 90 3.79 -1.56 10.45
CA LEU A 90 3.87 -2.54 11.54
C LEU A 90 2.55 -2.67 12.28
N GLU A 91 1.91 -1.55 12.62
CA GLU A 91 0.60 -1.56 13.29
C GLU A 91 -0.48 -2.22 12.42
N SER A 92 -0.44 -1.99 11.12
CA SER A 92 -1.44 -2.54 10.19
C SER A 92 -1.36 -4.06 10.09
N ARG A 93 -0.21 -4.65 10.37
CA ARG A 93 0.03 -6.10 10.33
C ARG A 93 -0.13 -6.80 11.67
N VAL A 94 -0.21 -6.05 12.76
CA VAL A 94 -0.45 -6.61 14.10
C VAL A 94 -1.94 -6.85 14.26
N ILE A 95 -2.29 -8.07 14.55
CA ILE A 95 -3.68 -8.49 14.76
C ILE A 95 -3.90 -8.80 16.21
#